data_49e4fc19c2401ce4b2b63d2369196f0c
#
_entry.id   49e4fc19c2401ce4b2b63d2369196f0c
#
_cell.length_a   1.000
_cell.length_b   1.000
_cell.length_c   1.000
_cell.angle_alpha   90.00
_cell.angle_beta   90.00
_cell.angle_gamma   90.00
#
_symmetry.space_group_name_H-M   'P 1'
#
loop_
_entity.id
_entity.type
_entity.pdbx_description
1 polymer ?
#
loop_
_entity_poly.entity_id
_entity_poly.type
_entity_poly.pdbx_seq_one_letter_code
_entity_poly.pdbx_strand_id
1 'polypeptide(L)'
;MLEIKDLCKRYVDKQALDHVSLTVGPGEIVGLFGENGAGKTTLKKCILSLIRYDSGSVTLDGAAFTRANIGRFSFATCEHSFFPALSAQAHREFYEEHFETFLSRRFEGLMEFFGLPMDKPIRSFSTGQKNQFEVIMALSQGADYILMDEPFAGNDVFNREDFYKVLLGILEPHETVILSTHLIEEVTGFIGRAVLLHEGKIVGDAQTAALDEQGLTLMEYVKQTFSYQSDRVSKALAELTGREDDDA
;
A
#
# COMPACT_ATOMS: atom_id res chain seq x y z
N MET A 1 8.79 -2.68 15.76
CA MET A 1 8.85 -1.33 15.12
C MET A 1 9.72 -1.42 13.88
N LEU A 2 9.18 -1.05 12.73
CA LEU A 2 9.91 -0.94 11.47
C LEU A 2 10.59 0.43 11.40
N GLU A 3 11.89 0.46 11.13
CA GLU A 3 12.65 1.70 11.02
C GLU A 3 13.45 1.72 9.72
N ILE A 4 13.30 2.78 8.96
CA ILE A 4 13.99 3.06 7.71
C ILE A 4 14.80 4.33 7.92
N LYS A 5 16.12 4.30 7.64
CA LYS A 5 17.02 5.44 7.83
C LYS A 5 17.82 5.72 6.58
N ASP A 6 17.73 6.94 6.09
CA ASP A 6 18.50 7.50 4.98
C ASP A 6 18.56 6.57 3.76
N LEU A 7 17.43 5.92 3.45
CA LEU A 7 17.35 4.92 2.40
C LEU A 7 17.45 5.57 1.02
N CYS A 8 18.46 5.16 0.26
CA CYS A 8 18.66 5.62 -1.11
C CYS A 8 18.59 4.46 -2.09
N LYS A 9 17.93 4.70 -3.22
CA LYS A 9 17.89 3.78 -4.35
C LYS A 9 17.94 4.52 -5.67
N ARG A 10 18.92 4.18 -6.50
CA ARG A 10 19.06 4.71 -7.85
C ARG A 10 18.94 3.58 -8.89
N TYR A 11 18.18 3.81 -9.91
CA TYR A 11 18.26 3.09 -11.18
C TYR A 11 19.11 3.89 -12.16
N VAL A 12 19.50 3.31 -13.27
CA VAL A 12 20.48 3.90 -14.20
C VAL A 12 20.31 5.41 -14.40
N ASP A 13 19.08 5.85 -14.68
CA ASP A 13 18.79 7.25 -15.05
C ASP A 13 17.90 7.97 -14.03
N LYS A 14 17.53 7.31 -12.90
CA LYS A 14 16.55 7.88 -11.95
C LYS A 14 16.92 7.58 -10.51
N GLN A 15 16.97 8.65 -9.68
CA GLN A 15 16.93 8.52 -8.22
C GLN A 15 15.49 8.15 -7.83
N ALA A 16 15.28 6.91 -7.40
CA ALA A 16 13.96 6.41 -7.05
C ALA A 16 13.63 6.63 -5.57
N LEU A 17 14.65 6.59 -4.69
CA LEU A 17 14.57 6.97 -3.27
C LEU A 17 15.78 7.83 -2.94
N ASP A 18 15.55 8.93 -2.26
CA ASP A 18 16.56 9.93 -1.91
C ASP A 18 16.46 10.30 -0.43
N HIS A 19 17.31 9.67 0.39
CA HIS A 19 17.38 9.83 1.85
C HIS A 19 16.03 9.65 2.56
N VAL A 20 15.28 8.61 2.18
CA VAL A 20 13.99 8.28 2.79
C VAL A 20 14.20 7.76 4.21
N SER A 21 13.60 8.45 5.19
CA SER A 21 13.56 8.01 6.59
C SER A 21 12.13 7.95 7.06
N LEU A 22 11.74 6.81 7.64
CA LEU A 22 10.39 6.54 8.10
C LEU A 22 10.42 5.52 9.24
N THR A 23 9.66 5.78 10.28
CA THR A 23 9.44 4.81 11.38
C THR A 23 7.97 4.45 11.43
N VAL A 24 7.65 3.14 11.47
CA VAL A 24 6.28 2.66 11.55
C VAL A 24 6.15 1.74 12.76
N GLY A 25 5.26 2.10 13.66
CA GLY A 25 4.96 1.34 14.87
C GLY A 25 4.06 0.13 14.60
N PRO A 26 3.94 -0.78 15.57
CA PRO A 26 2.97 -1.87 15.50
C PRO A 26 1.54 -1.31 15.57
N GLY A 27 0.63 -1.91 14.82
CA GLY A 27 -0.78 -1.55 14.79
C GLY A 27 -1.11 -0.28 14.00
N GLU A 28 -0.14 0.36 13.34
CA GLU A 28 -0.40 1.53 12.50
C GLU A 28 -0.99 1.11 11.14
N ILE A 29 -1.94 1.89 10.65
CA ILE A 29 -2.43 1.80 9.27
C ILE A 29 -1.98 3.05 8.54
N VAL A 30 -0.96 2.88 7.69
CA VAL A 30 -0.26 3.96 7.00
C VAL A 30 -0.65 4.00 5.52
N GLY A 31 -1.19 5.12 5.08
CA GLY A 31 -1.36 5.44 3.66
C GLY A 31 -0.08 6.07 3.10
N LEU A 32 0.51 5.44 2.08
CA LEU A 32 1.67 5.95 1.36
C LEU A 32 1.21 6.56 0.03
N PHE A 33 1.18 7.87 -0.04
CA PHE A 33 0.69 8.62 -1.19
C PHE A 33 1.81 9.25 -2.02
N GLY A 34 1.52 9.52 -3.28
CA GLY A 34 2.44 10.16 -4.20
C GLY A 34 2.09 9.84 -5.64
N GLU A 35 2.61 10.62 -6.57
CA GLU A 35 2.40 10.42 -8.00
C GLU A 35 2.97 9.08 -8.51
N ASN A 36 2.57 8.69 -9.72
CA ASN A 36 3.17 7.54 -10.38
C ASN A 36 4.67 7.79 -10.60
N GLY A 37 5.50 6.83 -10.16
CA GLY A 37 6.95 6.97 -10.23
C GLY A 37 7.59 7.77 -9.09
N ALA A 38 6.83 8.17 -8.05
CA ALA A 38 7.37 8.83 -6.85
C ALA A 38 8.29 7.94 -5.99
N GLY A 39 8.26 6.61 -6.18
CA GLY A 39 9.11 5.67 -5.44
C GLY A 39 8.37 4.73 -4.50
N LYS A 40 7.03 4.76 -4.42
CA LYS A 40 6.22 3.96 -3.48
C LYS A 40 6.49 2.46 -3.56
N THR A 41 6.40 1.88 -4.76
CA THR A 41 6.68 0.46 -5.00
C THR A 41 8.15 0.13 -4.72
N THR A 42 9.09 1.03 -5.10
CA THR A 42 10.52 0.88 -4.83
C THR A 42 10.78 0.84 -3.32
N LEU A 43 10.16 1.73 -2.54
CA LEU A 43 10.29 1.75 -1.09
C LEU A 43 9.83 0.42 -0.47
N LYS A 44 8.65 -0.07 -0.83
CA LYS A 44 8.14 -1.36 -0.35
C LYS A 44 9.04 -2.53 -0.74
N LYS A 45 9.50 -2.58 -2.00
CA LYS A 45 10.44 -3.63 -2.45
C LYS A 45 11.79 -3.56 -1.72
N CYS A 46 12.29 -2.37 -1.36
CA CYS A 46 13.50 -2.20 -0.54
C CYS A 46 13.27 -2.67 0.91
N ILE A 47 12.14 -2.33 1.52
CA ILE A 47 11.75 -2.80 2.87
C ILE A 47 11.77 -4.33 2.92
N LEU A 48 11.18 -4.97 1.92
CA LEU A 48 11.10 -6.44 1.80
C LEU A 48 12.41 -7.09 1.33
N SER A 49 13.47 -6.32 1.10
CA SER A 49 14.72 -6.82 0.50
C SER A 49 14.55 -7.56 -0.83
N LEU A 50 13.44 -7.31 -1.54
CA LEU A 50 13.22 -7.82 -2.91
C LEU A 50 14.14 -7.16 -3.92
N ILE A 51 14.56 -5.92 -3.65
CA ILE A 51 15.60 -5.21 -4.40
C ILE A 51 16.62 -4.62 -3.43
N ARG A 52 17.87 -4.59 -3.84
CA ARG A 52 18.96 -4.00 -3.06
C ARG A 52 18.87 -2.47 -3.13
N TYR A 53 18.92 -1.80 -1.99
CA TYR A 53 19.12 -0.35 -1.89
C TYR A 53 20.62 0.00 -1.92
N ASP A 54 20.95 1.24 -2.23
CA ASP A 54 22.34 1.66 -2.45
C ASP A 54 23.00 2.14 -1.15
N SER A 55 22.24 2.82 -0.28
CA SER A 55 22.69 3.23 1.06
C SER A 55 21.50 3.35 2.02
N GLY A 56 21.80 3.54 3.29
CA GLY A 56 20.83 3.59 4.38
C GLY A 56 20.64 2.25 5.05
N SER A 57 19.56 2.11 5.82
CA SER A 57 19.25 0.87 6.52
C SER A 57 17.74 0.67 6.68
N VAL A 58 17.36 -0.61 6.74
CA VAL A 58 16.02 -1.06 7.15
C VAL A 58 16.19 -2.00 8.31
N THR A 59 15.55 -1.71 9.44
CA THR A 59 15.61 -2.52 10.65
C THR A 59 14.22 -2.84 11.17
N LEU A 60 14.06 -4.01 11.79
CA LEU A 60 12.87 -4.43 12.46
C LEU A 60 13.22 -4.71 13.93
N ASP A 61 12.59 -3.97 14.85
CA ASP A 61 12.86 -4.03 16.29
C ASP A 61 14.36 -3.84 16.62
N GLY A 62 15.03 -2.95 15.89
CA GLY A 62 16.46 -2.66 16.03
C GLY A 62 17.41 -3.69 15.38
N ALA A 63 16.87 -4.81 14.87
CA ALA A 63 17.66 -5.83 14.16
C ALA A 63 17.63 -5.59 12.64
N ALA A 64 18.74 -5.88 11.96
CA ALA A 64 18.81 -5.81 10.51
C ALA A 64 17.81 -6.79 9.87
N PHE A 65 17.27 -6.41 8.72
CA PHE A 65 16.38 -7.25 7.96
C PHE A 65 17.14 -8.47 7.42
N THR A 66 16.65 -9.67 7.72
CA THR A 66 17.26 -10.94 7.35
C THR A 66 16.20 -11.95 6.92
N ARG A 67 16.64 -13.10 6.39
CA ARG A 67 15.73 -14.21 6.07
C ARG A 67 14.95 -14.72 7.30
N ALA A 68 15.50 -14.55 8.51
CA ALA A 68 14.85 -15.03 9.74
C ALA A 68 13.61 -14.21 10.10
N ASN A 69 13.54 -12.94 9.72
CA ASN A 69 12.42 -12.06 10.04
C ASN A 69 11.56 -11.67 8.82
N ILE A 70 11.86 -12.22 7.62
CA ILE A 70 11.06 -11.94 6.41
C ILE A 70 9.62 -12.46 6.54
N GLY A 71 9.39 -13.55 7.24
CA GLY A 71 8.06 -14.12 7.48
C GLY A 71 7.13 -13.20 8.27
N ARG A 72 7.69 -12.18 8.95
CA ARG A 72 6.92 -11.14 9.64
C ARG A 72 6.34 -10.08 8.68
N PHE A 73 6.62 -10.21 7.38
CA PHE A 73 6.10 -9.34 6.34
C PHE A 73 5.29 -10.14 5.33
N SER A 74 4.21 -9.53 4.85
CA SER A 74 3.48 -10.00 3.68
C SER A 74 3.37 -8.87 2.65
N PHE A 75 3.16 -9.23 1.39
CA PHE A 75 3.11 -8.26 0.31
C PHE A 75 2.03 -8.60 -0.70
N ALA A 76 1.05 -7.71 -0.86
CA ALA A 76 0.09 -7.74 -1.95
C ALA A 76 0.53 -6.77 -3.05
N THR A 77 0.72 -7.28 -4.25
CA THR A 77 1.20 -6.50 -5.41
C THR A 77 0.40 -6.82 -6.66
N CYS A 78 0.20 -5.82 -7.52
CA CYS A 78 -0.45 -6.03 -8.83
C CYS A 78 0.42 -6.83 -9.82
N GLU A 79 1.71 -7.07 -9.51
CA GLU A 79 2.57 -7.97 -10.29
C GLU A 79 2.26 -9.46 -10.03
N HIS A 80 1.49 -9.76 -9.01
CA HIS A 80 1.07 -11.07 -8.53
C HIS A 80 2.21 -12.02 -8.14
N SER A 81 2.18 -12.49 -6.90
CA SER A 81 3.20 -13.38 -6.32
C SER A 81 2.76 -14.85 -6.27
N PHE A 82 1.53 -15.15 -6.63
CA PHE A 82 0.95 -16.50 -6.56
C PHE A 82 1.40 -17.42 -7.72
N PHE A 83 1.19 -18.72 -7.55
CA PHE A 83 1.41 -19.74 -8.57
C PHE A 83 0.19 -19.86 -9.48
N PRO A 84 0.20 -19.37 -10.74
CA PRO A 84 -1.01 -19.25 -11.55
C PRO A 84 -1.70 -20.59 -11.88
N ALA A 85 -0.94 -21.68 -11.86
CA ALA A 85 -1.46 -23.03 -12.17
C ALA A 85 -2.14 -23.73 -10.97
N LEU A 86 -1.88 -23.26 -9.75
CA LEU A 86 -2.47 -23.80 -8.54
C LEU A 86 -3.86 -23.21 -8.28
N SER A 87 -4.71 -23.95 -7.59
CA SER A 87 -5.98 -23.47 -7.06
C SER A 87 -5.78 -22.67 -5.78
N ALA A 88 -6.80 -21.93 -5.33
CA ALA A 88 -6.78 -21.25 -4.05
C ALA A 88 -6.59 -22.24 -2.88
N GLN A 89 -7.24 -23.41 -2.96
CA GLN A 89 -7.08 -24.51 -2.01
C GLN A 89 -5.61 -24.96 -1.92
N ALA A 90 -4.95 -25.19 -3.06
CA ALA A 90 -3.56 -25.61 -3.08
C ALA A 90 -2.59 -24.54 -2.56
N HIS A 91 -2.92 -23.24 -2.74
CA HIS A 91 -2.16 -22.15 -2.11
C HIS A 91 -2.34 -22.17 -0.60
N ARG A 92 -3.57 -22.36 -0.10
CA ARG A 92 -3.81 -22.48 1.34
C ARG A 92 -2.96 -23.59 1.94
N GLU A 93 -3.00 -24.80 1.38
CA GLU A 93 -2.22 -25.95 1.83
C GLU A 93 -0.71 -25.66 1.83
N PHE A 94 -0.20 -25.00 0.78
CA PHE A 94 1.19 -24.57 0.69
C PHE A 94 1.55 -23.59 1.80
N TYR A 95 0.70 -22.59 2.07
CA TYR A 95 0.98 -21.58 3.09
C TYR A 95 0.84 -22.14 4.50
N GLU A 96 -0.11 -23.04 4.78
CA GLU A 96 -0.24 -23.76 6.05
C GLU A 96 1.02 -24.62 6.37
N GLU A 97 1.65 -25.19 5.33
CA GLU A 97 2.88 -25.97 5.50
C GLU A 97 4.11 -25.11 5.77
N HIS A 98 4.18 -23.90 5.18
CA HIS A 98 5.39 -23.08 5.16
C HIS A 98 5.37 -21.91 6.14
N PHE A 99 4.20 -21.48 6.60
CA PHE A 99 4.01 -20.39 7.54
C PHE A 99 3.19 -20.84 8.74
N GLU A 100 3.83 -21.07 9.88
CA GLU A 100 3.17 -21.43 11.13
C GLU A 100 2.12 -20.41 11.59
N THR A 101 2.27 -19.17 11.15
CA THR A 101 1.39 -18.04 11.45
C THR A 101 0.18 -17.94 10.53
N PHE A 102 0.06 -18.80 9.51
CA PHE A 102 -1.02 -18.71 8.52
C PHE A 102 -2.42 -18.84 9.15
N LEU A 103 -3.31 -17.92 8.82
CA LEU A 103 -4.63 -17.78 9.40
C LEU A 103 -5.69 -18.41 8.49
N SER A 104 -5.80 -19.75 8.48
CA SER A 104 -6.70 -20.50 7.60
C SER A 104 -8.16 -20.04 7.66
N ARG A 105 -8.68 -19.73 8.86
CA ARG A 105 -10.03 -19.23 9.04
C ARG A 105 -10.24 -17.85 8.41
N ARG A 106 -9.23 -16.96 8.49
CA ARG A 106 -9.26 -15.64 7.85
C ARG A 106 -9.25 -15.80 6.33
N PHE A 107 -8.41 -16.69 5.82
CA PHE A 107 -8.34 -17.02 4.39
C PHE A 107 -9.69 -17.52 3.86
N GLU A 108 -10.29 -18.52 4.49
CA GLU A 108 -11.58 -19.08 4.09
C GLU A 108 -12.69 -18.02 4.13
N GLY A 109 -12.77 -17.24 5.20
CA GLY A 109 -13.78 -16.19 5.34
C GLY A 109 -13.63 -15.08 4.30
N LEU A 110 -12.41 -14.71 3.94
CA LEU A 110 -12.19 -13.71 2.87
C LEU A 110 -12.48 -14.28 1.48
N MET A 111 -12.14 -15.54 1.21
CA MET A 111 -12.50 -16.21 -0.04
C MET A 111 -14.02 -16.30 -0.23
N GLU A 112 -14.76 -16.60 0.85
CA GLU A 112 -16.22 -16.61 0.87
C GLU A 112 -16.79 -15.20 0.67
N PHE A 113 -16.28 -14.21 1.40
CA PHE A 113 -16.71 -12.80 1.29
C PHE A 113 -16.60 -12.25 -0.13
N PHE A 114 -15.49 -12.55 -0.83
CA PHE A 114 -15.29 -12.14 -2.22
C PHE A 114 -15.93 -13.08 -3.24
N GLY A 115 -16.52 -14.20 -2.83
CA GLY A 115 -17.13 -15.20 -3.72
C GLY A 115 -16.10 -15.84 -4.65
N LEU A 116 -14.86 -16.02 -4.22
CA LEU A 116 -13.80 -16.61 -5.03
C LEU A 116 -13.83 -18.14 -4.96
N PRO A 117 -13.69 -18.85 -6.09
CA PRO A 117 -13.71 -20.30 -6.10
C PRO A 117 -12.42 -20.90 -5.52
N MET A 118 -12.55 -21.89 -4.64
CA MET A 118 -11.43 -22.58 -3.98
C MET A 118 -10.71 -23.60 -4.89
N ASP A 119 -11.45 -24.20 -5.81
CA ASP A 119 -11.02 -25.36 -6.62
C ASP A 119 -10.44 -25.00 -7.99
N LYS A 120 -10.61 -23.76 -8.44
CA LYS A 120 -10.15 -23.33 -9.76
C LYS A 120 -8.72 -22.80 -9.73
N PRO A 121 -7.91 -23.05 -10.78
CA PRO A 121 -6.57 -22.47 -10.87
C PRO A 121 -6.64 -20.94 -11.00
N ILE A 122 -5.73 -20.24 -10.30
CA ILE A 122 -5.73 -18.76 -10.22
C ILE A 122 -5.61 -18.11 -11.60
N ARG A 123 -4.95 -18.77 -12.56
CA ARG A 123 -4.90 -18.26 -13.96
C ARG A 123 -6.27 -18.04 -14.59
N SER A 124 -7.32 -18.74 -14.12
CA SER A 124 -8.69 -18.60 -14.63
C SER A 124 -9.46 -17.43 -14.00
N PHE A 125 -8.91 -16.80 -12.97
CA PHE A 125 -9.52 -15.65 -12.32
C PHE A 125 -9.45 -14.41 -13.24
N SER A 126 -10.44 -13.54 -13.15
CA SER A 126 -10.35 -12.19 -13.74
C SER A 126 -9.22 -11.39 -13.09
N THR A 127 -8.82 -10.27 -13.70
CA THR A 127 -7.79 -9.38 -13.10
C THR A 127 -8.21 -8.89 -11.72
N GLY A 128 -9.46 -8.48 -11.54
CA GLY A 128 -9.96 -8.07 -10.22
C GLY A 128 -9.94 -9.21 -9.20
N GLN A 129 -10.36 -10.41 -9.58
CA GLN A 129 -10.29 -11.59 -8.71
C GLN A 129 -8.85 -11.98 -8.34
N LYS A 130 -7.90 -11.81 -9.25
CA LYS A 130 -6.47 -12.04 -8.96
C LYS A 130 -5.94 -11.03 -7.94
N ASN A 131 -6.31 -9.76 -8.08
CA ASN A 131 -5.94 -8.72 -7.11
C ASN A 131 -6.55 -9.01 -5.73
N GLN A 132 -7.82 -9.40 -5.68
CA GLN A 132 -8.49 -9.81 -4.44
C GLN A 132 -7.78 -11.02 -3.80
N PHE A 133 -7.44 -12.03 -4.60
CA PHE A 133 -6.73 -13.20 -4.11
C PHE A 133 -5.35 -12.86 -3.55
N GLU A 134 -4.59 -11.99 -4.21
CA GLU A 134 -3.30 -11.49 -3.72
C GLU A 134 -3.43 -10.83 -2.35
N VAL A 135 -4.44 -9.98 -2.17
CA VAL A 135 -4.73 -9.31 -0.89
C VAL A 135 -5.15 -10.33 0.18
N ILE A 136 -6.00 -11.30 -0.16
CA ILE A 136 -6.42 -12.38 0.76
C ILE A 136 -5.20 -13.14 1.26
N MET A 137 -4.28 -13.52 0.37
CA MET A 137 -3.06 -14.23 0.74
C MET A 137 -2.20 -13.41 1.71
N ALA A 138 -1.98 -12.11 1.39
CA ALA A 138 -1.18 -11.23 2.24
C ALA A 138 -1.79 -11.03 3.64
N LEU A 139 -3.11 -10.87 3.73
CA LEU A 139 -3.83 -10.71 4.99
C LEU A 139 -3.88 -12.01 5.82
N SER A 140 -3.80 -13.14 5.16
CA SER A 140 -3.92 -14.44 5.82
C SER A 140 -2.59 -15.08 6.20
N GLN A 141 -1.47 -14.52 5.75
CA GLN A 141 -0.14 -15.06 6.08
C GLN A 141 0.18 -14.98 7.59
N GLY A 142 -0.50 -14.10 8.34
CA GLY A 142 -0.23 -13.88 9.76
C GLY A 142 1.05 -13.09 10.00
N ALA A 143 1.32 -12.13 9.13
CA ALA A 143 2.46 -11.24 9.20
C ALA A 143 2.18 -10.03 10.10
N ASP A 144 3.21 -9.53 10.81
CA ASP A 144 3.08 -8.32 11.62
C ASP A 144 2.96 -7.04 10.75
N TYR A 145 3.58 -7.06 9.56
CA TYR A 145 3.60 -5.95 8.61
C TYR A 145 3.07 -6.39 7.26
N ILE A 146 1.95 -5.80 6.86
CA ILE A 146 1.23 -6.12 5.63
C ILE A 146 1.42 -4.95 4.67
N LEU A 147 2.21 -5.15 3.62
CA LEU A 147 2.45 -4.15 2.59
C LEU A 147 1.50 -4.38 1.42
N MET A 148 0.85 -3.33 0.95
CA MET A 148 -0.07 -3.40 -0.18
C MET A 148 0.28 -2.34 -1.23
N ASP A 149 0.41 -2.76 -2.48
CA ASP A 149 0.70 -1.85 -3.61
C ASP A 149 -0.48 -1.82 -4.56
N GLU A 150 -1.26 -0.71 -4.52
CA GLU A 150 -2.48 -0.51 -5.31
C GLU A 150 -3.45 -1.72 -5.21
N PRO A 151 -3.83 -2.16 -3.99
CA PRO A 151 -4.51 -3.45 -3.77
C PRO A 151 -5.86 -3.57 -4.50
N PHE A 152 -6.44 -2.45 -4.91
CA PHE A 152 -7.77 -2.40 -5.55
C PHE A 152 -7.75 -1.91 -6.99
N ALA A 153 -6.58 -1.85 -7.62
CA ALA A 153 -6.49 -1.52 -9.03
C ALA A 153 -7.40 -2.47 -9.84
N GLY A 154 -8.35 -1.90 -10.59
CA GLY A 154 -9.29 -2.68 -11.42
C GLY A 154 -10.47 -3.34 -10.71
N ASN A 155 -10.70 -3.07 -9.42
CA ASN A 155 -11.91 -3.51 -8.71
C ASN A 155 -13.02 -2.45 -8.79
N ASP A 156 -14.27 -2.92 -8.69
CA ASP A 156 -15.45 -2.05 -8.67
C ASP A 156 -15.53 -1.26 -7.36
N VAL A 157 -15.99 0.00 -7.44
CA VAL A 157 -16.09 0.95 -6.32
C VAL A 157 -16.89 0.37 -5.14
N PHE A 158 -17.99 -0.32 -5.41
CA PHE A 158 -18.85 -0.90 -4.36
C PHE A 158 -18.16 -1.98 -3.51
N ASN A 159 -17.23 -2.72 -4.10
CA ASN A 159 -16.49 -3.75 -3.38
C ASN A 159 -15.37 -3.21 -2.49
N ARG A 160 -14.93 -1.97 -2.72
CA ARG A 160 -13.79 -1.36 -2.00
C ARG A 160 -14.17 -0.88 -0.61
N GLU A 161 -15.31 -0.17 -0.47
CA GLU A 161 -15.77 0.33 0.84
C GLU A 161 -16.04 -0.83 1.81
N ASP A 162 -16.73 -1.86 1.35
CA ASP A 162 -17.02 -3.04 2.16
C ASP A 162 -15.74 -3.79 2.53
N PHE A 163 -14.77 -3.84 1.61
CA PHE A 163 -13.47 -4.42 1.93
C PHE A 163 -12.74 -3.66 3.04
N TYR A 164 -12.69 -2.32 3.00
CA TYR A 164 -12.04 -1.56 4.07
C TYR A 164 -12.71 -1.78 5.43
N LYS A 165 -14.05 -1.92 5.45
CA LYS A 165 -14.78 -2.27 6.68
C LYS A 165 -14.40 -3.67 7.19
N VAL A 166 -14.32 -4.65 6.28
CA VAL A 166 -13.89 -6.01 6.63
C VAL A 166 -12.44 -5.99 7.11
N LEU A 167 -11.56 -5.27 6.41
CA LEU A 167 -10.15 -5.17 6.78
C LEU A 167 -9.98 -4.61 8.20
N LEU A 168 -10.66 -3.52 8.54
CA LEU A 168 -10.66 -2.96 9.90
C LEU A 168 -11.18 -3.97 10.95
N GLY A 169 -12.18 -4.78 10.57
CA GLY A 169 -12.77 -5.75 11.48
C GLY A 169 -11.94 -7.02 11.72
N ILE A 170 -11.00 -7.33 10.83
CA ILE A 170 -10.18 -8.55 10.92
C ILE A 170 -8.75 -8.31 11.37
N LEU A 171 -8.25 -7.07 11.28
CA LEU A 171 -6.89 -6.74 11.70
C LEU A 171 -6.75 -6.88 13.22
N GLU A 172 -5.70 -7.59 13.63
CA GLU A 172 -5.32 -7.66 15.03
C GLU A 172 -4.58 -6.38 15.45
N PRO A 173 -4.64 -5.99 16.75
CA PRO A 173 -4.04 -4.74 17.23
C PRO A 173 -2.54 -4.58 16.97
N HIS A 174 -1.82 -5.66 16.71
CA HIS A 174 -0.38 -5.65 16.41
C HIS A 174 -0.08 -5.62 14.91
N GLU A 175 -1.05 -5.95 14.06
CA GLU A 175 -0.87 -5.97 12.62
C GLU A 175 -0.80 -4.55 12.05
N THR A 176 0.26 -4.27 11.33
CA THR A 176 0.55 -2.97 10.74
C THR A 176 0.32 -3.04 9.24
N VAL A 177 -0.40 -2.08 8.69
CA VAL A 177 -0.65 -2.00 7.25
C VAL A 177 0.07 -0.80 6.66
N ILE A 178 0.81 -1.00 5.56
CA ILE A 178 1.37 0.07 4.74
C ILE A 178 0.80 -0.08 3.34
N LEU A 179 -0.19 0.72 3.01
CA LEU A 179 -0.84 0.65 1.71
C LEU A 179 -0.51 1.87 0.84
N SER A 180 -0.27 1.66 -0.44
CA SER A 180 -0.27 2.75 -1.41
C SER A 180 -1.49 2.67 -2.30
N THR A 181 -2.09 3.81 -2.53
CA THR A 181 -3.19 3.99 -3.48
C THR A 181 -3.21 5.44 -3.99
N HIS A 182 -3.79 5.62 -5.17
CA HIS A 182 -4.11 6.94 -5.70
C HIS A 182 -5.55 7.38 -5.33
N LEU A 183 -6.32 6.50 -4.69
CA LEU A 183 -7.71 6.70 -4.30
C LEU A 183 -7.79 7.23 -2.85
N ILE A 184 -7.33 8.47 -2.64
CA ILE A 184 -7.17 9.07 -1.31
C ILE A 184 -8.48 9.12 -0.54
N GLU A 185 -9.57 9.54 -1.20
CA GLU A 185 -10.88 9.69 -0.57
C GLU A 185 -11.43 8.37 -0.01
N GLU A 186 -11.17 7.27 -0.70
CA GLU A 186 -11.66 5.94 -0.31
C GLU A 186 -10.97 5.40 0.95
N VAL A 187 -9.74 5.82 1.23
CA VAL A 187 -8.96 5.32 2.36
C VAL A 187 -8.97 6.26 3.56
N THR A 188 -9.56 7.45 3.44
CA THR A 188 -9.56 8.49 4.48
C THR A 188 -10.11 7.98 5.82
N GLY A 189 -11.20 7.20 5.80
CA GLY A 189 -11.78 6.62 7.01
C GLY A 189 -11.08 5.35 7.52
N PHE A 190 -10.04 4.89 6.83
CA PHE A 190 -9.35 3.64 7.10
C PHE A 190 -7.94 3.84 7.67
N ILE A 191 -7.20 4.83 7.17
CA ILE A 191 -5.81 5.07 7.58
C ILE A 191 -5.73 5.95 8.83
N GLY A 192 -4.76 5.67 9.69
CA GLY A 192 -4.43 6.50 10.86
C GLY A 192 -3.31 7.52 10.59
N ARG A 193 -2.52 7.32 9.51
CA ARG A 193 -1.37 8.16 9.18
C ARG A 193 -1.18 8.25 7.67
N ALA A 194 -0.86 9.44 7.19
CA ALA A 194 -0.56 9.72 5.80
C ALA A 194 0.91 10.09 5.62
N VAL A 195 1.62 9.36 4.78
CA VAL A 195 3.00 9.62 4.37
C VAL A 195 3.01 9.99 2.89
N LEU A 196 3.55 11.15 2.56
CA LEU A 196 3.57 11.70 1.21
C LEU A 196 4.96 11.57 0.61
N LEU A 197 5.06 10.86 -0.50
CA LEU A 197 6.31 10.63 -1.23
C LEU A 197 6.29 11.40 -2.56
N HIS A 198 7.30 12.23 -2.78
CA HIS A 198 7.48 13.00 -4.01
C HIS A 198 8.92 12.91 -4.48
N GLU A 199 9.14 12.53 -5.73
CA GLU A 199 10.48 12.38 -6.34
C GLU A 199 11.49 11.64 -5.46
N GLY A 200 11.03 10.56 -4.82
CA GLY A 200 11.86 9.71 -3.96
C GLY A 200 12.08 10.25 -2.54
N LYS A 201 11.46 11.36 -2.13
CA LYS A 201 11.57 11.94 -0.80
C LYS A 201 10.24 11.94 -0.06
N ILE A 202 10.28 11.77 1.25
CA ILE A 202 9.11 12.04 2.09
C ILE A 202 8.99 13.56 2.23
N VAL A 203 7.87 14.10 1.75
CA VAL A 203 7.57 15.55 1.78
C VAL A 203 6.47 15.89 2.78
N GLY A 204 5.77 14.88 3.30
CA GLY A 204 4.75 15.03 4.32
C GLY A 204 4.58 13.76 5.12
N ASP A 205 4.27 13.90 6.40
CA ASP A 205 4.03 12.80 7.34
C ASP A 205 3.11 13.33 8.45
N ALA A 206 1.86 12.88 8.47
CA ALA A 206 0.86 13.38 9.41
C ALA A 206 -0.08 12.28 9.90
N GLN A 207 -0.43 12.32 11.18
CA GLN A 207 -1.53 11.53 11.74
C GLN A 207 -2.86 12.13 11.27
N THR A 208 -3.81 11.30 10.83
CA THR A 208 -5.11 11.78 10.35
C THR A 208 -5.88 12.50 11.46
N ALA A 209 -5.81 12.03 12.69
CA ALA A 209 -6.42 12.70 13.84
C ALA A 209 -5.89 14.13 14.04
N ALA A 210 -4.58 14.37 13.81
CA ALA A 210 -4.00 15.70 13.91
C ALA A 210 -4.45 16.63 12.78
N LEU A 211 -4.78 16.09 11.61
CA LEU A 211 -5.38 16.85 10.51
C LEU A 211 -6.81 17.25 10.86
N ASP A 212 -7.61 16.32 11.39
CA ASP A 212 -8.98 16.55 11.81
C ASP A 212 -9.07 17.63 12.91
N GLU A 213 -8.14 17.62 13.87
CA GLU A 213 -8.04 18.67 14.91
C GLU A 213 -7.76 20.05 14.32
N GLN A 214 -7.08 20.13 13.18
CA GLN A 214 -6.81 21.36 12.46
C GLN A 214 -7.92 21.75 11.48
N GLY A 215 -8.99 20.93 11.39
CA GLY A 215 -10.08 21.11 10.42
C GLY A 215 -9.64 20.89 8.96
N LEU A 216 -8.58 20.11 8.75
CA LEU A 216 -8.00 19.86 7.44
C LEU A 216 -8.33 18.43 7.00
N THR A 217 -8.94 18.28 5.84
CA THR A 217 -9.16 16.95 5.27
C THR A 217 -7.85 16.37 4.72
N LEU A 218 -7.78 15.03 4.66
CA LEU A 218 -6.63 14.34 4.07
C LEU A 218 -6.34 14.82 2.63
N MET A 219 -7.39 15.02 1.83
CA MET A 219 -7.26 15.50 0.46
C MET A 219 -6.68 16.92 0.39
N GLU A 220 -7.10 17.82 1.29
CA GLU A 220 -6.55 19.18 1.38
C GLU A 220 -5.09 19.16 1.80
N TYR A 221 -4.72 18.34 2.80
CA TYR A 221 -3.34 18.14 3.21
C TYR A 221 -2.45 17.67 2.06
N VAL A 222 -2.91 16.69 1.30
CA VAL A 222 -2.20 16.17 0.12
C VAL A 222 -2.04 17.26 -0.94
N LYS A 223 -3.11 18.00 -1.27
CA LYS A 223 -3.07 19.09 -2.26
C LYS A 223 -2.11 20.20 -1.83
N GLN A 224 -2.14 20.60 -0.57
CA GLN A 224 -1.23 21.63 -0.04
C GLN A 224 0.23 21.18 -0.09
N THR A 225 0.52 19.97 0.35
CA THR A 225 1.89 19.44 0.41
C THR A 225 2.50 19.26 -0.98
N PHE A 226 1.73 18.78 -1.95
CA PHE A 226 2.20 18.67 -3.32
C PHE A 226 2.13 19.99 -4.11
N SER A 227 1.80 21.11 -3.45
CA SER A 227 1.66 22.42 -4.09
C SER A 227 0.77 22.35 -5.35
N TYR A 228 -0.35 21.63 -5.23
CA TYR A 228 -1.29 21.47 -6.34
C TYR A 228 -1.87 22.85 -6.70
N GLN A 229 -1.41 23.39 -7.81
CA GLN A 229 -1.91 24.67 -8.32
C GLN A 229 -3.31 24.42 -8.95
N SER A 230 -4.36 24.73 -8.18
CA SER A 230 -5.75 24.71 -8.68
C SER A 230 -5.93 25.53 -9.96
N ASP A 231 -5.13 26.59 -10.11
CA ASP A 231 -5.16 27.52 -11.23
C ASP A 231 -4.50 26.99 -12.51
N ARG A 232 -3.86 25.81 -12.47
CA ARG A 232 -3.16 25.26 -13.65
C ARG A 232 -4.13 24.99 -14.81
N VAL A 233 -5.34 24.53 -14.47
CA VAL A 233 -6.37 24.25 -15.48
C VAL A 233 -6.92 25.55 -16.05
N SER A 234 -7.23 26.53 -15.20
CA SER A 234 -7.70 27.86 -15.63
C SER A 234 -6.67 28.56 -16.49
N LYS A 235 -5.40 28.54 -16.10
CA LYS A 235 -4.30 29.10 -16.91
C LYS A 235 -4.14 28.39 -18.25
N ALA A 236 -4.15 27.06 -18.24
CA ALA A 236 -4.05 26.28 -19.48
C ALA A 236 -5.26 26.53 -20.40
N LEU A 237 -6.47 26.62 -19.84
CA LEU A 237 -7.67 26.96 -20.63
C LEU A 237 -7.60 28.37 -21.17
N ALA A 238 -7.15 29.35 -20.40
CA ALA A 238 -6.95 30.73 -20.89
C ALA A 238 -5.93 30.77 -22.03
N GLU A 239 -4.79 30.07 -21.90
CA GLU A 239 -3.79 29.96 -22.97
C GLU A 239 -4.30 29.24 -24.20
N LEU A 240 -5.04 28.14 -24.06
CA LEU A 240 -5.55 27.33 -25.16
C LEU A 240 -6.76 27.97 -25.89
N THR A 241 -7.59 28.69 -25.14
CA THR A 241 -8.84 29.26 -25.67
C THR A 241 -8.73 30.75 -26.03
N GLY A 242 -7.68 31.43 -25.59
CA GLY A 242 -7.52 32.89 -25.72
C GLY A 242 -8.59 33.69 -24.96
N ARG A 243 -9.30 33.04 -23.99
CA ARG A 243 -10.30 33.70 -23.16
C ARG A 243 -9.68 33.97 -21.79
N GLU A 244 -9.52 35.22 -21.44
CA GLU A 244 -9.29 35.63 -20.05
C GLU A 244 -10.59 35.39 -19.29
N ASP A 245 -10.49 34.82 -18.04
CA ASP A 245 -11.65 34.63 -17.15
C ASP A 245 -12.24 36.02 -16.81
N ASP A 246 -13.29 36.41 -17.49
CA ASP A 246 -14.18 37.51 -17.13
C ASP A 246 -15.21 36.96 -16.11
N ASP A 247 -14.77 36.58 -14.90
CA ASP A 247 -15.68 36.45 -13.74
C ASP A 247 -14.81 36.39 -12.46
N ALA A 248 -14.67 37.52 -11.80
CA ALA A 248 -14.20 37.68 -10.41
C ALA A 248 -15.37 38.11 -9.54
#